data_2ae586975fd50cfbc6bef9b5346470a3
#
_entry.id   2ae586975fd50cfbc6bef9b5346470a3
#
_cell.length_a   1.000
_cell.length_b   1.000
_cell.length_c   1.000
_cell.angle_alpha   90.00
_cell.angle_beta   90.00
_cell.angle_gamma   90.00
#
_symmetry.space_group_name_H-M   'P 1'
#
loop_
_entity.id
_entity.type
_entity.pdbx_description
1 polymer ?
#
loop_
_entity_poly.entity_id
_entity_poly.type
_entity_poly.pdbx_seq_one_letter_code
_entity_poly.pdbx_strand_id
1 'polypeptide(L)'
;MTDRPQFSHRRERHGVIGPFSGRQLVLALAAVLIAVIVLVGVTTPLGNTAGGRVPVDPKATAYIISSPPPIGLKVGESAPEFAVQNGDGTTYQLNDLAGNPIRLADLRGRAVWVNFWTTWCPPCQSEVPILRDVSARYKDRGLELVAISVQETSPADVAAYAARYQLGYTIGFDGSGAIFRAFKGYGLPTQVFIDSNGVIAAIVGAPLDEAGAAAQIERILPSAVSGSSASPSP
;
A
#
# COMPACT_ATOMS: atom_id res chain seq x y z
N MET A 1 -85.01 50.50 3.12
CA MET A 1 -84.25 50.55 4.39
C MET A 1 -83.73 49.22 4.66
N THR A 2 -82.45 48.93 4.26
CA THR A 2 -81.78 47.63 4.44
C THR A 2 -80.41 47.97 4.97
N ASP A 3 -80.29 47.67 6.24
CA ASP A 3 -79.10 47.88 7.02
C ASP A 3 -78.12 46.71 6.68
N ARG A 4 -76.89 47.02 6.30
CA ARG A 4 -75.84 46.00 6.01
C ARG A 4 -74.86 45.99 7.20
N PRO A 5 -74.64 44.85 7.85
CA PRO A 5 -73.60 44.79 8.87
C PRO A 5 -72.22 44.80 8.21
N GLN A 6 -71.34 45.70 8.66
CA GLN A 6 -69.91 45.68 8.33
C GLN A 6 -69.19 44.64 9.14
N PHE A 7 -68.65 43.57 8.49
CA PHE A 7 -67.69 42.63 9.09
C PHE A 7 -66.30 43.24 9.04
N SER A 8 -65.78 43.66 10.18
CA SER A 8 -64.42 44.05 10.35
C SER A 8 -63.53 42.75 10.44
N HIS A 9 -62.81 42.45 9.39
CA HIS A 9 -61.79 41.43 9.43
C HIS A 9 -60.57 41.89 10.24
N ARG A 10 -60.54 41.53 11.51
CA ARG A 10 -59.36 41.65 12.33
C ARG A 10 -58.38 40.55 11.87
N ARG A 11 -57.28 40.90 11.14
CA ARG A 11 -56.18 39.99 10.81
C ARG A 11 -55.45 39.66 12.09
N GLU A 12 -55.71 38.49 12.62
CA GLU A 12 -54.85 37.89 13.62
C GLU A 12 -53.52 37.54 12.96
N ARG A 13 -52.48 38.24 13.39
CA ARG A 13 -51.10 37.84 13.07
C ARG A 13 -50.75 36.62 13.93
N HIS A 14 -50.85 35.41 13.40
CA HIS A 14 -50.27 34.24 14.00
C HIS A 14 -48.76 34.41 14.03
N GLY A 15 -48.21 34.69 15.20
CA GLY A 15 -46.79 34.60 15.45
C GLY A 15 -46.38 33.12 15.35
N VAL A 16 -45.43 32.82 14.47
CA VAL A 16 -44.94 31.49 14.13
C VAL A 16 -44.06 30.88 15.25
N ILE A 17 -43.89 31.57 16.38
CA ILE A 17 -43.05 31.13 17.49
C ILE A 17 -43.92 31.13 18.74
N GLY A 18 -44.07 29.93 19.34
CA GLY A 18 -44.96 29.62 20.48
C GLY A 18 -44.84 30.56 21.70
N PRO A 19 -45.33 30.18 22.91
CA PRO A 19 -45.62 31.07 24.05
C PRO A 19 -44.43 31.75 24.72
N PHE A 20 -43.27 31.71 24.10
CA PHE A 20 -42.02 32.26 24.65
C PHE A 20 -41.86 33.76 24.27
N SER A 21 -41.62 34.59 25.26
CA SER A 21 -41.28 36.01 25.01
C SER A 21 -39.90 36.09 24.33
N GLY A 22 -39.67 37.08 23.48
CA GLY A 22 -38.39 37.29 22.79
C GLY A 22 -37.18 37.29 23.75
N ARG A 23 -37.35 37.76 24.99
CA ARG A 23 -36.30 37.67 26.04
C ARG A 23 -35.98 36.25 26.45
N GLN A 24 -36.96 35.36 26.55
CA GLN A 24 -36.74 33.95 26.90
C GLN A 24 -36.00 33.22 25.79
N LEU A 25 -36.29 33.54 24.55
CA LEU A 25 -35.61 32.96 23.39
C LEU A 25 -34.11 33.38 23.34
N VAL A 26 -33.84 34.65 23.60
CA VAL A 26 -32.48 35.19 23.68
C VAL A 26 -31.68 34.54 24.83
N LEU A 27 -32.32 34.40 26.00
CA LEU A 27 -31.69 33.74 27.14
C LEU A 27 -31.43 32.26 26.89
N ALA A 28 -32.35 31.55 26.24
CA ALA A 28 -32.16 30.17 25.86
C ALA A 28 -30.99 29.97 24.86
N LEU A 29 -30.91 30.84 23.83
CA LEU A 29 -29.80 30.81 22.87
C LEU A 29 -28.45 31.14 23.54
N ALA A 30 -28.43 32.11 24.44
CA ALA A 30 -27.24 32.46 25.20
C ALA A 30 -26.76 31.28 26.10
N ALA A 31 -27.72 30.60 26.76
CA ALA A 31 -27.38 29.41 27.58
C ALA A 31 -26.83 28.26 26.75
N VAL A 32 -27.41 28.00 25.55
CA VAL A 32 -26.88 26.99 24.62
C VAL A 32 -25.50 27.37 24.13
N LEU A 33 -25.27 28.65 23.78
CA LEU A 33 -23.95 29.10 23.33
C LEU A 33 -22.89 28.91 24.43
N ILE A 34 -23.20 29.28 25.66
CA ILE A 34 -22.33 29.09 26.81
C ILE A 34 -22.04 27.58 27.04
N ALA A 35 -23.06 26.72 26.97
CA ALA A 35 -22.89 25.29 27.09
C ALA A 35 -21.98 24.70 26.01
N VAL A 36 -22.12 25.17 24.77
CA VAL A 36 -21.26 24.75 23.64
C VAL A 36 -19.80 25.22 23.86
N ILE A 37 -19.60 26.47 24.31
CA ILE A 37 -18.26 27.01 24.59
C ILE A 37 -17.61 26.21 25.74
N VAL A 38 -18.33 25.88 26.78
CA VAL A 38 -17.82 25.06 27.90
C VAL A 38 -17.52 23.63 27.41
N LEU A 39 -18.41 23.03 26.62
CA LEU A 39 -18.21 21.70 26.07
C LEU A 39 -16.97 21.66 25.17
N VAL A 40 -16.81 22.62 24.29
CA VAL A 40 -15.62 22.74 23.43
C VAL A 40 -14.36 23.00 24.26
N GLY A 41 -14.43 23.82 25.29
CA GLY A 41 -13.30 24.08 26.20
C GLY A 41 -12.88 22.88 27.04
N VAL A 42 -13.83 22.00 27.39
CA VAL A 42 -13.55 20.78 28.18
C VAL A 42 -13.11 19.60 27.27
N THR A 43 -13.67 19.50 26.07
CA THR A 43 -13.38 18.40 25.13
C THR A 43 -12.20 18.66 24.22
N THR A 44 -11.85 19.92 23.95
CA THR A 44 -10.58 20.24 23.32
C THR A 44 -9.51 20.39 24.40
N PRO A 45 -8.58 19.44 24.54
CA PRO A 45 -7.40 19.72 25.32
C PRO A 45 -6.73 20.91 24.65
N LEU A 46 -6.75 22.09 25.31
CA LEU A 46 -5.87 23.19 24.98
C LEU A 46 -4.44 22.71 25.28
N GLY A 47 -4.00 21.74 24.46
CA GLY A 47 -2.63 21.37 24.39
C GLY A 47 -1.87 22.65 24.06
N ASN A 48 -1.04 23.05 24.99
CA ASN A 48 -0.09 24.12 24.87
C ASN A 48 0.68 23.89 23.55
N THR A 49 0.20 24.46 22.46
CA THR A 49 1.00 24.64 21.25
C THR A 49 1.93 25.83 21.47
N ALA A 50 2.65 25.81 22.60
CA ALA A 50 3.97 26.36 22.62
C ALA A 50 4.71 25.54 21.57
N GLY A 51 4.94 26.12 20.40
CA GLY A 51 5.65 25.52 19.30
C GLY A 51 7.08 25.12 19.68
N GLY A 52 7.19 24.15 20.56
CA GLY A 52 8.37 23.37 20.75
C GLY A 52 8.51 22.57 19.45
N ARG A 53 9.33 23.09 18.52
CA ARG A 53 9.98 22.21 17.57
C ARG A 53 10.58 21.10 18.40
N VAL A 54 9.97 19.92 18.40
CA VAL A 54 10.67 18.71 18.85
C VAL A 54 11.96 18.72 18.05
N PRO A 55 13.15 18.81 18.69
CA PRO A 55 14.39 18.74 17.96
C PRO A 55 14.33 17.40 17.23
N VAL A 56 14.10 17.42 15.93
CA VAL A 56 14.24 16.23 15.10
C VAL A 56 15.73 15.99 15.10
N ASP A 57 16.18 15.03 15.93
CA ASP A 57 17.55 14.56 15.88
C ASP A 57 17.77 14.03 14.46
N PRO A 58 18.64 14.66 13.65
CA PRO A 58 18.91 14.20 12.28
C PRO A 58 19.38 12.73 12.27
N LYS A 59 19.91 12.23 13.39
CA LYS A 59 20.28 10.83 13.58
C LYS A 59 19.08 9.92 13.86
N ALA A 60 18.00 10.42 14.49
CA ALA A 60 16.79 9.62 14.71
C ALA A 60 16.04 9.31 13.42
N THR A 61 16.06 10.23 12.45
CA THR A 61 15.48 10.00 11.11
C THR A 61 16.33 8.99 10.32
N ALA A 62 17.66 8.99 10.51
CA ALA A 62 18.55 8.00 9.95
C ALA A 62 18.33 6.58 10.55
N TYR A 63 17.89 6.49 11.81
CA TYR A 63 17.61 5.20 12.46
C TYR A 63 16.38 4.49 11.87
N ILE A 64 15.40 5.22 11.33
CA ILE A 64 14.22 4.66 10.69
C ILE A 64 14.53 4.12 9.29
N ILE A 65 15.64 4.57 8.67
CA ILE A 65 16.02 4.20 7.29
C ILE A 65 17.22 3.25 7.24
N SER A 66 18.04 3.13 8.31
CA SER A 66 19.38 2.54 8.21
C SER A 66 19.53 1.09 8.61
N SER A 67 18.47 0.43 9.08
CA SER A 67 18.51 -1.03 9.27
C SER A 67 17.08 -1.55 9.22
N PRO A 68 16.68 -2.20 8.11
CA PRO A 68 15.52 -3.07 8.20
C PRO A 68 15.79 -4.03 9.36
N PRO A 69 14.78 -4.31 10.22
CA PRO A 69 14.93 -5.36 11.22
C PRO A 69 15.44 -6.61 10.50
N PRO A 70 16.24 -7.46 11.16
CA PRO A 70 16.80 -8.62 10.51
C PRO A 70 15.66 -9.49 9.97
N ILE A 71 15.30 -9.23 8.71
CA ILE A 71 14.48 -10.14 7.93
C ILE A 71 15.27 -11.43 7.98
N GLY A 72 14.66 -12.52 8.42
CA GLY A 72 15.38 -13.77 8.59
C GLY A 72 15.92 -14.40 7.30
N LEU A 73 15.75 -13.72 6.15
CA LEU A 73 16.47 -13.95 4.91
C LEU A 73 17.74 -13.11 4.89
N LYS A 74 18.81 -13.68 4.33
CA LYS A 74 20.08 -12.98 4.17
C LYS A 74 20.47 -12.89 2.72
N VAL A 75 21.08 -11.78 2.37
CA VAL A 75 21.76 -11.62 1.09
C VAL A 75 22.86 -12.72 1.00
N GLY A 76 22.94 -13.38 -0.14
CA GLY A 76 23.84 -14.50 -0.38
C GLY A 76 23.23 -15.89 -0.10
N GLU A 77 22.06 -15.97 0.52
CA GLU A 77 21.33 -17.24 0.69
C GLU A 77 20.44 -17.54 -0.53
N SER A 78 20.15 -18.82 -0.76
CA SER A 78 19.15 -19.23 -1.74
C SER A 78 17.78 -18.73 -1.34
N ALA A 79 17.06 -18.13 -2.30
CA ALA A 79 15.69 -17.68 -2.07
C ALA A 79 14.76 -18.89 -1.80
N PRO A 80 13.78 -18.74 -0.89
CA PRO A 80 12.76 -19.76 -0.70
C PRO A 80 11.97 -20.00 -1.99
N GLU A 81 11.47 -21.24 -2.16
CA GLU A 81 10.59 -21.56 -3.27
C GLU A 81 9.19 -20.93 -3.04
N PHE A 82 8.43 -20.71 -4.11
CA PHE A 82 7.05 -20.24 -4.04
C PHE A 82 6.07 -21.38 -3.67
N ALA A 83 6.53 -22.27 -2.82
CA ALA A 83 5.76 -23.37 -2.26
C ALA A 83 6.18 -23.61 -0.81
N VAL A 84 5.23 -23.98 0.04
CA VAL A 84 5.46 -24.23 1.47
C VAL A 84 4.81 -25.54 1.87
N GLN A 85 5.57 -26.40 2.53
CA GLN A 85 5.04 -27.62 3.16
C GLN A 85 4.27 -27.24 4.42
N ASN A 86 3.02 -27.65 4.50
CA ASN A 86 2.20 -27.51 5.70
C ASN A 86 2.48 -28.64 6.70
N GLY A 87 2.13 -28.41 7.97
CA GLY A 87 2.31 -29.39 9.02
C GLY A 87 1.49 -30.69 8.86
N ASP A 88 0.47 -30.68 8.02
CA ASP A 88 -0.39 -31.82 7.66
C ASP A 88 0.14 -32.62 6.46
N GLY A 89 1.30 -32.27 5.93
CA GLY A 89 1.94 -32.91 4.77
C GLY A 89 1.43 -32.39 3.41
N THR A 90 0.48 -31.47 3.36
CA THR A 90 0.07 -30.82 2.11
C THR A 90 1.06 -29.73 1.72
N THR A 91 1.07 -29.36 0.42
CA THR A 91 1.90 -28.27 -0.08
C THR A 91 1.02 -27.08 -0.48
N TYR A 92 1.27 -25.92 0.10
CA TYR A 92 0.73 -24.67 -0.41
C TYR A 92 1.60 -24.22 -1.59
N GLN A 93 1.00 -24.04 -2.76
CA GLN A 93 1.65 -23.57 -3.98
C GLN A 93 1.14 -22.19 -4.33
N LEU A 94 2.05 -21.24 -4.58
CA LEU A 94 1.65 -19.93 -5.11
C LEU A 94 1.16 -20.10 -6.54
N ASN A 95 -0.02 -19.52 -6.82
CA ASN A 95 -0.57 -19.48 -8.15
C ASN A 95 -0.72 -18.03 -8.64
N ASP A 96 -0.68 -17.85 -9.95
CA ASP A 96 -1.06 -16.60 -10.60
C ASP A 96 -2.58 -16.35 -10.51
N LEU A 97 -3.02 -15.21 -10.99
CA LEU A 97 -4.45 -14.84 -10.99
C LEU A 97 -5.30 -15.72 -11.93
N ALA A 98 -4.69 -16.47 -12.83
CA ALA A 98 -5.37 -17.46 -13.70
C ALA A 98 -5.39 -18.86 -13.10
N GLY A 99 -4.74 -19.05 -11.93
CA GLY A 99 -4.66 -20.34 -11.25
C GLY A 99 -3.47 -21.20 -11.66
N ASN A 100 -2.54 -20.70 -12.48
CA ASN A 100 -1.35 -21.45 -12.87
C ASN A 100 -0.29 -21.35 -11.76
N PRO A 101 0.44 -22.45 -11.47
CA PRO A 101 1.48 -22.43 -10.46
C PRO A 101 2.67 -21.56 -10.90
N ILE A 102 3.14 -20.69 -9.98
CA ILE A 102 4.38 -19.93 -10.14
C ILE A 102 5.46 -20.66 -9.34
N ARG A 103 6.54 -21.06 -9.98
CA ARG A 103 7.67 -21.74 -9.32
C ARG A 103 8.94 -20.95 -9.54
N LEU A 104 9.66 -20.66 -8.47
CA LEU A 104 10.95 -19.97 -8.58
C LEU A 104 11.97 -20.83 -9.33
N ALA A 105 11.88 -22.15 -9.21
CA ALA A 105 12.72 -23.10 -9.95
C ALA A 105 12.60 -22.94 -11.48
N ASP A 106 11.40 -22.60 -11.99
CA ASP A 106 11.16 -22.42 -13.43
C ASP A 106 11.75 -21.09 -13.96
N LEU A 107 12.16 -20.21 -13.06
CA LEU A 107 12.75 -18.91 -13.36
C LEU A 107 14.30 -18.92 -13.30
N ARG A 108 14.92 -20.09 -13.14
CA ARG A 108 16.39 -20.20 -13.18
C ARG A 108 16.94 -19.68 -14.51
N GLY A 109 18.09 -19.02 -14.44
CA GLY A 109 18.68 -18.35 -15.60
C GLY A 109 18.17 -16.92 -15.84
N ARG A 110 17.11 -16.51 -15.13
CA ARG A 110 16.56 -15.16 -15.16
C ARG A 110 16.85 -14.40 -13.88
N ALA A 111 16.95 -13.09 -13.97
CA ALA A 111 16.88 -12.21 -12.82
C ALA A 111 15.44 -12.14 -12.32
N VAL A 112 15.20 -12.31 -11.03
CA VAL A 112 13.84 -12.27 -10.46
C VAL A 112 13.74 -11.14 -9.44
N TRP A 113 12.76 -10.28 -9.65
CA TRP A 113 12.36 -9.27 -8.67
C TRP A 113 11.03 -9.69 -8.05
N VAL A 114 11.03 -10.06 -6.77
CA VAL A 114 9.82 -10.35 -5.99
C VAL A 114 9.39 -9.08 -5.27
N ASN A 115 8.13 -8.68 -5.47
CA ASN A 115 7.51 -7.57 -4.75
C ASN A 115 6.32 -8.09 -3.94
N PHE A 116 6.36 -7.99 -2.61
CA PHE A 116 5.21 -8.26 -1.76
C PHE A 116 4.42 -6.98 -1.54
N TRP A 117 3.12 -7.02 -1.83
CA TRP A 117 2.26 -5.85 -1.85
C TRP A 117 0.80 -6.18 -1.53
N THR A 118 -0.05 -5.16 -1.44
CA THR A 118 -1.50 -5.28 -1.36
C THR A 118 -2.18 -4.07 -1.99
N THR A 119 -3.41 -4.22 -2.47
CA THR A 119 -4.15 -3.18 -3.21
C THR A 119 -4.46 -1.95 -2.37
N TRP A 120 -4.59 -2.09 -1.06
CA TRP A 120 -4.96 -1.03 -0.12
C TRP A 120 -3.77 -0.36 0.60
N CYS A 121 -2.54 -0.74 0.30
CA CYS A 121 -1.32 -0.18 0.90
C CYS A 121 -0.88 1.11 0.15
N PRO A 122 -0.97 2.31 0.75
CA PRO A 122 -0.64 3.54 0.03
C PRO A 122 0.79 3.60 -0.52
N PRO A 123 1.86 3.20 0.22
CA PRO A 123 3.20 3.17 -0.35
C PRO A 123 3.34 2.15 -1.50
N CYS A 124 2.62 1.01 -1.46
CA CYS A 124 2.62 0.06 -2.57
C CYS A 124 1.94 0.64 -3.81
N GLN A 125 0.84 1.38 -3.64
CA GLN A 125 0.14 2.04 -4.74
C GLN A 125 1.01 3.10 -5.44
N SER A 126 1.81 3.84 -4.66
CA SER A 126 2.72 4.86 -5.21
C SER A 126 3.83 4.26 -6.08
N GLU A 127 4.19 3.00 -5.87
CA GLU A 127 5.24 2.28 -6.60
C GLU A 127 4.73 1.64 -7.91
N VAL A 128 3.43 1.45 -8.07
CA VAL A 128 2.83 0.76 -9.23
C VAL A 128 3.30 1.28 -10.60
N PRO A 129 3.37 2.59 -10.86
CA PRO A 129 3.88 3.09 -12.14
C PRO A 129 5.33 2.66 -12.40
N ILE A 130 6.16 2.69 -11.35
CA ILE A 130 7.57 2.33 -11.40
C ILE A 130 7.73 0.83 -11.70
N LEU A 131 7.00 -0.02 -10.97
CA LEU A 131 7.00 -1.47 -11.19
C LEU A 131 6.64 -1.80 -12.64
N ARG A 132 5.57 -1.17 -13.16
CA ARG A 132 5.10 -1.39 -14.54
C ARG A 132 6.16 -0.97 -15.56
N ASP A 133 6.67 0.25 -15.45
CA ASP A 133 7.53 0.84 -16.47
C ASP A 133 8.94 0.20 -16.44
N VAL A 134 9.47 -0.05 -15.24
CA VAL A 134 10.78 -0.69 -15.08
C VAL A 134 10.72 -2.16 -15.48
N SER A 135 9.69 -2.92 -15.05
CA SER A 135 9.59 -4.34 -15.46
C SER A 135 9.48 -4.50 -16.97
N ALA A 136 8.70 -3.64 -17.64
CA ALA A 136 8.58 -3.67 -19.09
C ALA A 136 9.92 -3.38 -19.79
N ARG A 137 10.69 -2.41 -19.29
CA ARG A 137 12.01 -2.02 -19.84
C ARG A 137 13.05 -3.15 -19.73
N TYR A 138 13.04 -3.91 -18.65
CA TYR A 138 14.05 -4.93 -18.37
C TYR A 138 13.62 -6.36 -18.75
N LYS A 139 12.39 -6.56 -19.20
CA LYS A 139 11.85 -7.87 -19.55
C LYS A 139 12.72 -8.60 -20.59
N ASP A 140 13.06 -7.91 -21.69
CA ASP A 140 13.87 -8.47 -22.77
C ASP A 140 15.35 -8.64 -22.39
N ARG A 141 15.76 -8.07 -21.26
CA ARG A 141 17.07 -8.26 -20.65
C ARG A 141 17.12 -9.43 -19.66
N GLY A 142 16.02 -10.18 -19.53
CA GLY A 142 15.93 -11.37 -18.70
C GLY A 142 15.44 -11.12 -17.27
N LEU A 143 14.78 -9.98 -16.99
CA LEU A 143 14.09 -9.74 -15.73
C LEU A 143 12.71 -10.41 -15.74
N GLU A 144 12.36 -11.07 -14.64
CA GLU A 144 10.99 -11.43 -14.27
C GLU A 144 10.59 -10.71 -13.00
N LEU A 145 9.53 -9.88 -13.07
CA LEU A 145 8.89 -9.31 -11.88
C LEU A 145 7.72 -10.22 -11.47
N VAL A 146 7.81 -10.75 -10.25
CA VAL A 146 6.74 -11.53 -9.61
C VAL A 146 6.21 -10.70 -8.44
N ALA A 147 5.06 -10.04 -8.65
CA ALA A 147 4.38 -9.27 -7.61
C ALA A 147 3.42 -10.19 -6.85
N ILE A 148 3.69 -10.44 -5.58
CA ILE A 148 2.91 -11.35 -4.73
C ILE A 148 1.97 -10.52 -3.86
N SER A 149 0.68 -10.62 -4.16
CA SER A 149 -0.37 -9.98 -3.37
C SER A 149 -0.62 -10.78 -2.10
N VAL A 150 -0.63 -10.10 -0.96
CA VAL A 150 -0.84 -10.67 0.37
C VAL A 150 -1.94 -9.92 1.12
N GLN A 151 -2.53 -10.54 2.15
CA GLN A 151 -3.53 -9.90 3.02
C GLN A 151 -4.73 -9.31 2.25
N GLU A 152 -5.11 -9.93 1.15
CA GLU A 152 -6.24 -9.56 0.31
C GLU A 152 -7.44 -10.47 0.56
N THR A 153 -8.63 -9.95 0.27
CA THR A 153 -9.89 -10.68 0.48
C THR A 153 -10.07 -11.79 -0.56
N SER A 154 -9.73 -11.50 -1.83
CA SER A 154 -9.90 -12.46 -2.90
C SER A 154 -8.93 -12.21 -4.07
N PRO A 155 -8.62 -13.24 -4.88
CA PRO A 155 -7.84 -13.06 -6.10
C PRO A 155 -8.60 -12.21 -7.14
N ALA A 156 -9.94 -12.16 -7.09
CA ALA A 156 -10.74 -11.35 -8.00
C ALA A 156 -10.55 -9.85 -7.78
N ASP A 157 -10.40 -9.41 -6.51
CA ASP A 157 -10.12 -8.01 -6.18
C ASP A 157 -8.74 -7.58 -6.69
N VAL A 158 -7.75 -8.46 -6.55
CA VAL A 158 -6.40 -8.24 -7.09
C VAL A 158 -6.41 -8.20 -8.62
N ALA A 159 -7.18 -9.08 -9.28
CA ALA A 159 -7.34 -9.09 -10.73
C ALA A 159 -8.01 -7.80 -11.24
N ALA A 160 -9.05 -7.32 -10.56
CA ALA A 160 -9.70 -6.05 -10.89
C ALA A 160 -8.75 -4.86 -10.77
N TYR A 161 -7.93 -4.84 -9.72
CA TYR A 161 -6.88 -3.84 -9.53
C TYR A 161 -5.84 -3.91 -10.66
N ALA A 162 -5.32 -5.11 -10.95
CA ALA A 162 -4.34 -5.34 -12.01
C ALA A 162 -4.83 -4.87 -13.37
N ALA A 163 -6.08 -5.17 -13.72
CA ALA A 163 -6.72 -4.72 -14.96
C ALA A 163 -6.84 -3.19 -15.00
N ARG A 164 -7.30 -2.57 -13.90
CA ARG A 164 -7.48 -1.11 -13.80
C ARG A 164 -6.17 -0.36 -14.02
N TYR A 165 -5.07 -0.85 -13.46
CA TYR A 165 -3.75 -0.19 -13.52
C TYR A 165 -2.83 -0.76 -14.59
N GLN A 166 -3.34 -1.68 -15.43
CA GLN A 166 -2.62 -2.29 -16.56
C GLN A 166 -1.28 -2.92 -16.13
N LEU A 167 -1.33 -3.74 -15.10
CA LEU A 167 -0.15 -4.44 -14.58
C LEU A 167 0.21 -5.59 -15.52
N GLY A 168 1.27 -5.44 -16.30
CA GLY A 168 1.69 -6.38 -17.35
C GLY A 168 2.73 -7.41 -16.89
N TYR A 169 2.99 -7.52 -15.59
CA TYR A 169 3.92 -8.48 -14.99
C TYR A 169 3.17 -9.62 -14.28
N THR A 170 3.89 -10.65 -13.88
CA THR A 170 3.32 -11.80 -13.18
C THR A 170 2.83 -11.41 -11.79
N ILE A 171 1.56 -11.73 -11.49
CA ILE A 171 0.95 -11.46 -10.18
C ILE A 171 0.55 -12.79 -9.55
N GLY A 172 1.16 -13.09 -8.39
CA GLY A 172 0.79 -14.21 -7.52
C GLY A 172 -0.19 -13.77 -6.43
N PHE A 173 -1.05 -14.70 -6.00
CA PHE A 173 -1.97 -14.47 -4.89
C PHE A 173 -1.62 -15.38 -3.71
N ASP A 174 -1.11 -14.79 -2.63
CA ASP A 174 -0.76 -15.49 -1.37
C ASP A 174 -1.83 -15.21 -0.31
N GLY A 175 -3.05 -15.73 -0.51
CA GLY A 175 -4.17 -15.51 0.39
C GLY A 175 -3.94 -16.03 1.81
N SER A 176 -3.10 -17.05 1.97
CA SER A 176 -2.73 -17.59 3.29
C SER A 176 -1.58 -16.81 3.97
N GLY A 177 -0.82 -16.02 3.21
CA GLY A 177 0.41 -15.39 3.65
C GLY A 177 1.56 -16.38 3.88
N ALA A 178 1.45 -17.61 3.38
CA ALA A 178 2.45 -18.64 3.62
C ALA A 178 3.79 -18.34 2.92
N ILE A 179 3.73 -17.84 1.69
CA ILE A 179 4.92 -17.44 0.93
C ILE A 179 5.57 -16.22 1.57
N PHE A 180 4.75 -15.21 1.94
CA PHE A 180 5.26 -14.01 2.64
C PHE A 180 5.99 -14.36 3.94
N ARG A 181 5.45 -15.32 4.72
CA ARG A 181 6.14 -15.83 5.92
C ARG A 181 7.40 -16.60 5.60
N ALA A 182 7.42 -17.43 4.54
CA ALA A 182 8.60 -18.16 4.10
C ALA A 182 9.73 -17.19 3.71
N PHE A 183 9.37 -16.07 3.06
CA PHE A 183 10.29 -14.97 2.77
C PHE A 183 10.57 -14.06 3.97
N LYS A 184 10.11 -14.42 5.18
CA LYS A 184 10.31 -13.65 6.42
C LYS A 184 9.86 -12.17 6.28
N GLY A 185 8.85 -11.92 5.45
CA GLY A 185 8.29 -10.58 5.28
C GLY A 185 7.65 -10.06 6.58
N TYR A 186 7.85 -8.77 6.87
CA TYR A 186 7.32 -8.12 8.08
C TYR A 186 6.56 -6.83 7.80
N GLY A 187 6.68 -6.28 6.59
CA GLY A 187 6.02 -5.04 6.19
C GLY A 187 5.83 -4.96 4.68
N LEU A 188 5.07 -3.98 4.22
CA LEU A 188 4.76 -3.76 2.82
C LEU A 188 5.09 -2.32 2.40
N PRO A 189 5.63 -2.14 1.18
CA PRO A 189 6.11 -3.20 0.30
C PRO A 189 7.42 -3.84 0.81
N THR A 190 7.64 -5.11 0.46
CA THR A 190 8.92 -5.78 0.63
C THR A 190 9.41 -6.25 -0.74
N GLN A 191 10.63 -5.86 -1.08
CA GLN A 191 11.30 -6.17 -2.34
C GLN A 191 12.41 -7.19 -2.12
N VAL A 192 12.46 -8.25 -2.90
CA VAL A 192 13.57 -9.22 -2.89
C VAL A 192 14.10 -9.36 -4.30
N PHE A 193 15.39 -9.10 -4.48
CA PHE A 193 16.09 -9.22 -5.75
C PHE A 193 16.92 -10.49 -5.75
N ILE A 194 16.67 -11.36 -6.72
CA ILE A 194 17.22 -12.72 -6.81
C ILE A 194 17.96 -12.83 -8.14
N ASP A 195 19.19 -13.29 -8.10
CA ASP A 195 20.01 -13.48 -9.31
C ASP A 195 19.57 -14.71 -10.13
N SER A 196 20.18 -14.89 -11.28
CA SER A 196 19.88 -16.00 -12.19
C SER A 196 20.17 -17.40 -11.60
N ASN A 197 20.94 -17.48 -10.52
CA ASN A 197 21.21 -18.71 -9.77
C ASN A 197 20.19 -18.95 -8.65
N GLY A 198 19.26 -18.01 -8.45
CA GLY A 198 18.28 -18.06 -7.37
C GLY A 198 18.81 -17.63 -6.01
N VAL A 199 19.90 -16.87 -5.99
CA VAL A 199 20.50 -16.32 -4.78
C VAL A 199 19.98 -14.91 -4.53
N ILE A 200 19.65 -14.58 -3.29
CA ILE A 200 19.20 -13.27 -2.88
C ILE A 200 20.36 -12.28 -2.96
N ALA A 201 20.24 -11.30 -3.82
CA ALA A 201 21.22 -10.22 -4.00
C ALA A 201 20.90 -8.96 -3.20
N ALA A 202 19.62 -8.66 -2.97
CA ALA A 202 19.20 -7.53 -2.16
C ALA A 202 17.79 -7.74 -1.57
N ILE A 203 17.52 -7.09 -0.45
CA ILE A 203 16.19 -7.02 0.19
C ILE A 203 15.96 -5.57 0.59
N VAL A 204 14.81 -5.02 0.20
CA VAL A 204 14.42 -3.64 0.50
C VAL A 204 13.02 -3.62 1.09
N GLY A 205 12.86 -3.08 2.29
CA GLY A 205 11.58 -2.95 3.01
C GLY A 205 10.94 -1.58 2.83
N ALA A 206 10.95 -1.04 1.62
CA ALA A 206 10.41 0.28 1.31
C ALA A 206 10.03 0.37 -0.17
N PRO A 207 9.17 1.32 -0.57
CA PRO A 207 8.95 1.60 -1.97
C PRO A 207 10.24 2.10 -2.63
N LEU A 208 10.47 1.71 -3.87
CA LEU A 208 11.62 2.12 -4.66
C LEU A 208 11.21 3.21 -5.66
N ASP A 209 12.09 4.15 -5.89
CA ASP A 209 12.03 5.00 -7.06
C ASP A 209 12.63 4.28 -8.29
N GLU A 210 12.49 4.87 -9.46
CA GLU A 210 12.96 4.29 -10.70
C GLU A 210 14.48 4.01 -10.69
N ALA A 211 15.26 4.93 -10.15
CA ALA A 211 16.72 4.80 -10.09
C ALA A 211 17.13 3.68 -9.11
N GLY A 212 16.48 3.60 -7.95
CA GLY A 212 16.70 2.56 -6.96
C GLY A 212 16.33 1.17 -7.50
N ALA A 213 15.19 1.04 -8.16
CA ALA A 213 14.77 -0.21 -8.80
C ALA A 213 15.77 -0.63 -9.89
N ALA A 214 16.12 0.28 -10.80
CA ALA A 214 17.09 0.01 -11.85
C ALA A 214 18.45 -0.43 -11.30
N ALA A 215 18.95 0.25 -10.27
CA ALA A 215 20.24 -0.09 -9.65
C ALA A 215 20.25 -1.51 -9.05
N GLN A 216 19.15 -1.96 -8.44
CA GLN A 216 19.07 -3.32 -7.94
C GLN A 216 18.95 -4.36 -9.07
N ILE A 217 18.17 -4.05 -10.11
CA ILE A 217 17.99 -4.94 -11.26
C ILE A 217 19.32 -5.15 -12.00
N GLU A 218 20.06 -4.09 -12.27
CA GLU A 218 21.35 -4.19 -12.97
C GLU A 218 22.36 -5.13 -12.24
N ARG A 219 22.24 -5.26 -10.92
CA ARG A 219 23.10 -6.16 -10.12
C ARG A 219 22.75 -7.63 -10.26
N ILE A 220 21.51 -7.94 -10.63
CA ILE A 220 21.01 -9.33 -10.68
C ILE A 220 20.83 -9.83 -12.13
N LEU A 221 20.89 -8.96 -13.11
CA LEU A 221 20.78 -9.37 -14.51
C LEU A 221 21.87 -10.38 -14.86
N PRO A 222 21.54 -11.42 -15.65
CA PRO A 222 22.57 -12.33 -16.16
C PRO A 222 23.60 -11.53 -16.95
N SER A 223 24.88 -11.81 -16.69
CA SER A 223 25.95 -11.23 -17.51
C SER A 223 25.69 -11.59 -18.97
N ALA A 224 25.71 -10.60 -19.86
CA ALA A 224 25.66 -10.88 -21.29
C ALA A 224 26.76 -11.92 -21.59
N VAL A 225 26.36 -13.09 -22.05
CA VAL A 225 27.32 -14.09 -22.51
C VAL A 225 28.10 -13.41 -23.63
N SER A 226 29.32 -12.99 -23.31
CA SER A 226 30.26 -12.50 -24.34
C SER A 226 30.38 -13.62 -25.35
N GLY A 227 29.73 -13.44 -26.52
CA GLY A 227 29.72 -14.42 -27.56
C GLY A 227 31.15 -14.86 -27.81
N SER A 228 31.43 -16.12 -27.55
CA SER A 228 32.64 -16.77 -27.97
C SER A 228 32.83 -16.52 -29.44
N SER A 229 33.70 -15.54 -29.80
CA SER A 229 34.24 -15.41 -31.14
C SER A 229 35.03 -16.68 -31.39
N ALA A 230 34.36 -17.69 -31.93
CA ALA A 230 35.03 -18.77 -32.61
C ALA A 230 35.79 -18.14 -33.80
N SER A 231 37.06 -17.90 -33.58
CA SER A 231 38.00 -17.55 -34.66
C SER A 231 38.03 -18.73 -35.63
N PRO A 232 37.75 -18.55 -36.90
CA PRO A 232 38.06 -19.62 -37.85
C PRO A 232 39.56 -19.75 -37.93
N SER A 233 40.09 -20.90 -37.55
CA SER A 233 41.48 -21.30 -37.83
C SER A 233 41.66 -21.50 -39.35
N PRO A 234 42.81 -21.15 -39.88
CA PRO A 234 43.15 -21.18 -41.31
C PRO A 234 43.22 -22.60 -41.89
#